data_213555a066a8e68e845a1431ffc3aec4
#
_entry.id   213555a066a8e68e845a1431ffc3aec4
#
_cell.length_a   1.000
_cell.length_b   1.000
_cell.length_c   1.000
_cell.angle_alpha   90.00
_cell.angle_beta   90.00
_cell.angle_gamma   90.00
#
_symmetry.space_group_name_H-M   'P 1'
#
loop_
_entity.id
_entity.type
_entity.pdbx_description
1 polymer ?
#
loop_
_entity_poly.entity_id
_entity_poly.type
_entity_poly.pdbx_seq_one_letter_code
_entity_poly.pdbx_strand_id
1 'polypeptide(L)' 'MSDPLEKIYQEVFEAALNYMKEHEVQAVAATYMAIAMRLYKTHLEDDAYKKMIKTVMETEVKPYNPKKVLH' A
#
# COMPACT_ATOMS: atom_id res chain seq x y z
N MET A 1 3.88 -20.47 -13.11
CA MET A 1 3.80 -19.05 -13.46
C MET A 1 3.46 -18.23 -12.22
N SER A 2 4.17 -17.15 -12.02
CA SER A 2 3.89 -16.29 -10.87
C SER A 2 2.64 -15.44 -11.12
N ASP A 3 1.87 -15.25 -10.06
CA ASP A 3 0.70 -14.38 -10.08
C ASP A 3 1.18 -12.93 -10.29
N PRO A 4 0.58 -12.19 -11.26
CA PRO A 4 0.95 -10.79 -11.47
C PRO A 4 0.82 -9.94 -10.20
N LEU A 5 -0.16 -10.23 -9.35
CA LEU A 5 -0.32 -9.50 -8.09
C LEU A 5 0.82 -9.75 -7.12
N GLU A 6 1.34 -10.97 -7.09
CA GLU A 6 2.51 -11.27 -6.26
C GLU A 6 3.74 -10.51 -6.72
N LYS A 7 3.94 -10.44 -8.03
CA LYS A 7 5.07 -9.72 -8.60
C LYS A 7 4.98 -8.22 -8.27
N ILE A 8 3.82 -7.64 -8.48
CA ILE A 8 3.59 -6.22 -8.18
C ILE A 8 3.81 -5.97 -6.69
N TYR A 9 3.23 -6.80 -5.85
CA TYR A 9 3.40 -6.68 -4.41
C TYR A 9 4.87 -6.71 -4.01
N GLN A 10 5.60 -7.69 -4.53
CA GLN A 10 7.00 -7.85 -4.17
C GLN A 10 7.83 -6.65 -4.59
N GLU A 11 7.65 -6.17 -5.81
CA GLU A 11 8.38 -5.01 -6.31
C GLU A 11 8.06 -3.73 -5.52
N VAL A 12 6.79 -3.50 -5.24
CA VAL A 12 6.37 -2.32 -4.47
C VAL A 12 6.87 -2.43 -3.03
N PHE A 13 6.78 -3.61 -2.45
CA PHE A 13 7.26 -3.83 -1.09
C PHE A 13 8.76 -3.60 -0.97
N GLU A 14 9.55 -4.07 -1.93
CA GLU A 14 10.99 -3.83 -1.95
C GLU A 14 11.31 -2.34 -2.06
N ALA A 15 10.55 -1.63 -2.89
CA ALA A 15 10.72 -0.18 -3.01
C ALA A 15 10.40 0.51 -1.68
N ALA A 16 9.34 0.08 -1.00
CA ALA A 16 8.99 0.62 0.31
C ALA A 16 10.12 0.39 1.33
N LEU A 17 10.67 -0.81 1.36
CA LEU A 17 11.79 -1.12 2.25
C LEU A 17 12.99 -0.22 2.00
N ASN A 18 13.29 0.05 0.73
CA ASN A 18 14.39 0.95 0.38
C ASN A 18 14.15 2.38 0.88
N TYR A 19 12.94 2.88 0.72
CA TYR A 19 12.59 4.21 1.24
C TYR A 19 12.67 4.28 2.76
N MET A 20 12.31 3.20 3.44
CA MET A 20 12.35 3.16 4.90
C MET A 20 13.77 3.16 5.48
N LYS A 21 14.78 2.95 4.67
CA LYS A 21 16.18 3.10 5.09
C LYS A 21 16.54 4.55 5.39
N GLU A 22 15.89 5.50 4.71
CA GLU A 22 16.22 6.92 4.81
C GLU A 22 15.07 7.79 5.29
N HIS A 23 13.86 7.24 5.37
CA HIS A 23 12.67 8.00 5.73
C HIS A 23 11.88 7.27 6.79
N GLU A 24 11.08 8.02 7.53
CA GLU A 24 10.22 7.42 8.53
C GLU A 24 9.16 6.54 7.91
N VAL A 25 8.85 5.42 8.57
CA VAL A 25 7.86 4.46 8.10
C VAL A 25 6.51 5.12 7.84
N GLN A 26 6.09 6.01 8.76
CA GLN A 26 4.80 6.68 8.62
C GLN A 26 4.74 7.56 7.37
N ALA A 27 5.84 8.23 7.04
CA ALA A 27 5.90 9.05 5.83
C ALA A 27 5.82 8.18 4.57
N VAL A 28 6.51 7.05 4.57
CA VAL A 28 6.46 6.12 3.44
C VAL A 28 5.06 5.54 3.28
N ALA A 29 4.46 5.09 4.38
CA ALA A 29 3.10 4.52 4.34
C ALA A 29 2.07 5.55 3.86
N ALA A 30 2.17 6.79 4.37
CA ALA A 30 1.24 7.85 3.97
C ALA A 30 1.37 8.16 2.48
N THR A 31 2.59 8.14 1.95
CA THR A 31 2.83 8.38 0.53
C THR A 31 2.20 7.29 -0.32
N TYR A 32 2.38 6.03 0.04
CA TYR A 32 1.76 4.92 -0.69
C TYR A 32 0.23 5.00 -0.63
N MET A 33 -0.31 5.35 0.53
CA MET A 33 -1.76 5.49 0.67
C MET A 33 -2.29 6.63 -0.20
N ALA A 34 -1.59 7.76 -0.23
CA ALA A 34 -1.99 8.90 -1.05
C ALA A 34 -2.00 8.53 -2.53
N ILE A 35 -0.97 7.82 -2.99
CA ILE A 35 -0.89 7.37 -4.38
C ILE A 35 -2.04 6.40 -4.69
N ALA A 36 -2.27 5.43 -3.80
CA ALA A 36 -3.33 4.46 -4.00
C ALA A 36 -4.70 5.13 -4.09
N MET A 37 -4.97 6.08 -3.19
CA MET A 37 -6.24 6.80 -3.20
C MET A 37 -6.42 7.61 -4.46
N ARG A 38 -5.35 8.25 -4.94
CA ARG A 38 -5.42 9.02 -6.20
C ARG A 38 -5.68 8.13 -7.39
N LEU A 39 -5.07 6.95 -7.42
CA LEU A 39 -5.32 5.99 -8.50
C LEU A 39 -6.78 5.54 -8.51
N TYR A 40 -7.33 5.21 -7.34
CA TYR A 40 -8.74 4.84 -7.24
C TYR A 40 -9.64 5.99 -7.67
N LYS A 41 -9.35 7.20 -7.19
CA LYS A 41 -10.16 8.38 -7.51
C LYS A 41 -10.13 8.70 -9.01
N THR A 42 -9.00 8.43 -9.65
CA THR A 42 -8.83 8.68 -11.08
C THR A 42 -9.64 7.72 -11.93
N HIS A 43 -9.74 6.45 -11.50
CA HIS A 43 -10.31 5.39 -12.33
C HIS A 43 -11.71 4.94 -11.91
N LEU A 44 -12.19 5.35 -10.73
CA LEU A 44 -13.50 4.96 -10.24
C LEU A 44 -14.44 6.16 -10.18
N GLU A 45 -15.72 5.91 -10.43
CA GLU A 45 -16.75 6.92 -10.20
C GLU A 45 -16.88 7.15 -8.69
N ASP A 46 -17.48 8.27 -8.30
CA ASP A 46 -17.57 8.68 -6.90
C ASP A 46 -18.13 7.60 -5.99
N ASP A 47 -19.23 6.96 -6.38
CA ASP A 47 -19.86 5.93 -5.56
C ASP A 47 -18.95 4.71 -5.42
N ALA A 48 -18.31 4.29 -6.52
CA ALA A 48 -17.40 3.17 -6.50
C ALA A 48 -16.16 3.48 -5.67
N TYR A 49 -15.66 4.70 -5.76
CA TYR A 49 -14.53 5.15 -4.97
C TYR A 49 -14.84 5.08 -3.47
N LYS A 50 -16.00 5.61 -3.07
CA LYS A 50 -16.41 5.58 -1.66
C LYS A 50 -16.56 4.17 -1.14
N LYS A 51 -17.12 3.27 -1.95
CA LYS A 51 -17.25 1.86 -1.57
C LYS A 51 -15.89 1.20 -1.43
N MET A 52 -14.96 1.50 -2.34
CA MET A 52 -13.62 0.94 -2.28
C MET A 52 -12.87 1.39 -1.03
N ILE A 53 -12.92 2.68 -0.73
CA ILE A 53 -12.27 3.22 0.47
C ILE A 53 -12.86 2.60 1.72
N LYS A 54 -14.19 2.46 1.78
CA LYS A 54 -14.84 1.81 2.92
C LYS A 54 -14.36 0.37 3.08
N THR A 55 -14.30 -0.37 1.97
CA THR A 55 -13.83 -1.75 1.99
C THR A 55 -12.39 -1.84 2.50
N VAL A 56 -11.53 -0.94 2.01
CA VAL A 56 -10.14 -0.90 2.44
C VAL A 56 -10.05 -0.62 3.94
N MET A 57 -10.82 0.33 4.43
CA MET A 57 -10.78 0.71 5.85
C MET A 57 -11.33 -0.38 6.76
N GLU A 58 -12.25 -1.20 6.27
CA GLU A 58 -12.83 -2.29 7.04
C GLU A 58 -12.04 -3.60 6.92
N THR A 59 -11.09 -3.67 6.00
CA THR A 59 -10.28 -4.87 5.81
C THR A 59 -9.24 -4.99 6.93
N GLU A 60 -9.25 -6.12 7.60
CA GLU A 60 -8.22 -6.40 8.59
C GLU A 60 -6.94 -6.82 7.88
N VAL A 61 -5.83 -6.26 8.31
CA VAL A 61 -4.53 -6.63 7.78
C VAL A 61 -3.65 -7.11 8.91
N LYS A 62 -2.83 -8.12 8.60
CA LYS A 62 -1.88 -8.65 9.55
C LYS A 62 -0.60 -7.84 9.47
N PRO A 63 -0.12 -7.29 10.58
CA PRO A 63 1.10 -6.48 10.52
C PRO A 63 2.32 -7.35 10.20
N TYR A 64 3.31 -6.72 9.60
CA TYR A 64 4.60 -7.36 9.41
C TYR A 64 5.33 -7.45 10.75
N ASN A 65 6.24 -8.40 10.86
CA ASN A 65 7.13 -8.46 12.00
C ASN A 65 8.09 -7.25 11.94
N PRO A 66 8.07 -6.36 12.95
CA PRO A 66 8.93 -5.17 12.91
C PRO A 66 10.42 -5.49 12.79
N LYS A 67 10.84 -6.63 13.32
CA LYS A 67 12.25 -7.03 13.24
C LYS A 67 12.70 -7.35 11.82
N LYS A 68 11.75 -7.65 10.91
CA LYS A 68 12.06 -7.96 9.52
C LYS A 68 12.00 -6.75 8.60
N VAL A 69 11.23 -5.73 8.97
CA VAL A 69 11.02 -4.56 8.11
C VAL A 69 11.60 -3.28 8.66
N LEU A 70 11.90 -3.23 9.95
CA LEU A 70 12.49 -2.06 10.60
C LEU A 70 13.87 -2.42 11.12
N HIS A 71 14.87 -1.79 10.58
CA HIS A 71 16.25 -2.00 10.99
C HIS A 71 16.72 -0.87 11.88
#